data_c9def5e58ccf828dd1dc19e2cd9d90f5
#
_entry.id   c9def5e58ccf828dd1dc19e2cd9d90f5
#
_cell.length_a   1.000
_cell.length_b   1.000
_cell.length_c   1.000
_cell.angle_alpha   90.00
_cell.angle_beta   90.00
_cell.angle_gamma   90.00
#
_symmetry.space_group_name_H-M   'P 1'
#
loop_
_entity.id
_entity.type
_entity.pdbx_description
1 polymer ?
#
loop_
_entity_poly.entity_id
_entity_poly.type
_entity_poly.pdbx_seq_one_letter_code
_entity_poly.pdbx_strand_id
1 'polypeptide(L)'
;MKRIFLIALIALIATASAMAGEKKPQRHKTPRIHKAMPLKMPAALKAGDKIAIISPASTPGDQNPEKAAATLRAWGFEPVIGQHTLTKCHAYAGTIRERCSDLLWALNDPDIKAIVCSRGGYGSAMLLDPLTHEDFMRNPKWIVGYSDITALHSAMVCSGVMSLHANMGGALGDRGPEDPINLMLRDVLMGTLPSYTVPAHPLNKMGTAKGIVIGGNMSVFTNIGGSKEWDFLDRDNIKGKDIILFFEDVSESMPRVNSMLQQMRLKGVLDHVKGIIVGRFTDYKPSNDWTDMNEMLAETLNKYNIPVCYDFPASHEEGWNYPMIEGCQAELDVKPQGVTLRFY
;
A
#
# COMPACT_ATOMS: atom_id res chain seq x y z
N MET A 1 -34.18 -74.33 -29.85
CA MET A 1 -34.57 -72.97 -29.72
C MET A 1 -34.94 -72.68 -28.26
N LYS A 2 -34.05 -72.28 -27.40
CA LYS A 2 -34.32 -71.63 -26.13
C LYS A 2 -33.00 -70.92 -25.72
N ARG A 3 -33.02 -69.61 -25.75
CA ARG A 3 -31.92 -68.75 -25.29
C ARG A 3 -31.94 -68.68 -23.78
N ILE A 4 -30.89 -69.12 -23.13
CA ILE A 4 -30.67 -68.93 -21.71
C ILE A 4 -29.91 -67.65 -21.52
N PHE A 5 -30.50 -66.67 -20.84
CA PHE A 5 -29.85 -65.43 -20.40
C PHE A 5 -29.12 -65.75 -19.09
N LEU A 6 -27.79 -65.58 -19.13
CA LEU A 6 -26.94 -65.64 -17.94
C LEU A 6 -26.83 -64.23 -17.37
N ILE A 7 -27.45 -63.98 -16.24
CA ILE A 7 -27.31 -62.75 -15.49
C ILE A 7 -26.08 -62.88 -14.59
N ALA A 8 -25.01 -62.19 -14.94
CA ALA A 8 -23.84 -62.05 -14.05
C ALA A 8 -24.12 -60.98 -13.02
N LEU A 9 -24.20 -61.38 -11.77
CA LEU A 9 -24.33 -60.50 -10.60
C LEU A 9 -22.93 -59.94 -10.29
N ILE A 10 -22.63 -58.68 -10.68
CA ILE A 10 -21.42 -57.98 -10.28
C ILE A 10 -21.68 -57.40 -8.91
N ALA A 11 -21.06 -57.96 -7.87
CA ALA A 11 -21.02 -57.40 -6.55
C ALA A 11 -20.10 -56.16 -6.55
N LEU A 12 -20.69 -54.98 -6.46
CA LEU A 12 -19.97 -53.72 -6.32
C LEU A 12 -19.54 -53.58 -4.85
N ILE A 13 -18.30 -53.88 -4.55
CA ILE A 13 -17.69 -53.55 -3.26
C ILE A 13 -17.47 -52.02 -3.26
N ALA A 14 -18.35 -51.26 -2.66
CA ALA A 14 -18.16 -49.87 -2.38
C ALA A 14 -17.15 -49.72 -1.23
N THR A 15 -15.88 -49.50 -1.58
CA THR A 15 -14.91 -48.98 -0.61
C THR A 15 -15.28 -47.54 -0.33
N ALA A 16 -15.91 -47.28 0.83
CA ALA A 16 -16.09 -45.94 1.36
C ALA A 16 -14.70 -45.37 1.72
N SER A 17 -14.07 -44.72 0.76
CA SER A 17 -12.98 -43.79 1.07
C SER A 17 -13.55 -42.66 1.94
N ALA A 18 -13.24 -42.72 3.24
CA ALA A 18 -13.46 -41.60 4.13
C ALA A 18 -12.68 -40.39 3.60
N MET A 19 -13.36 -39.53 2.85
CA MET A 19 -12.88 -38.19 2.60
C MET A 19 -12.78 -37.51 3.96
N ALA A 20 -11.60 -37.48 4.54
CA ALA A 20 -11.32 -36.62 5.65
C ALA A 20 -11.55 -35.19 5.14
N GLY A 21 -12.70 -34.63 5.49
CA GLY A 21 -13.05 -33.28 5.19
C GLY A 21 -11.95 -32.39 5.78
N GLU A 22 -11.16 -31.78 4.92
CA GLU A 22 -10.29 -30.68 5.33
C GLU A 22 -11.16 -29.66 6.06
N LYS A 23 -11.02 -29.61 7.38
CA LYS A 23 -11.63 -28.55 8.18
C LYS A 23 -11.03 -27.24 7.64
N LYS A 24 -11.83 -26.46 6.92
CA LYS A 24 -11.48 -25.06 6.62
C LYS A 24 -10.98 -24.45 7.93
N PRO A 25 -9.81 -23.80 7.94
CA PRO A 25 -9.32 -23.17 9.16
C PRO A 25 -10.44 -22.27 9.69
N GLN A 26 -10.80 -22.47 10.96
CA GLN A 26 -11.74 -21.59 11.63
C GLN A 26 -11.11 -20.20 11.62
N ARG A 27 -11.65 -19.31 10.81
CA ARG A 27 -11.26 -17.88 10.84
C ARG A 27 -11.60 -17.41 12.26
N HIS A 28 -10.59 -17.23 13.09
CA HIS A 28 -10.75 -16.54 14.35
C HIS A 28 -11.39 -15.19 14.06
N LYS A 29 -12.54 -14.93 14.69
CA LYS A 29 -13.14 -13.59 14.66
C LYS A 29 -12.19 -12.66 15.40
N THR A 30 -11.26 -12.04 14.67
CA THR A 30 -10.40 -10.98 15.22
C THR A 30 -11.34 -9.86 15.68
N PRO A 31 -11.15 -9.31 16.88
CA PRO A 31 -11.96 -8.18 17.33
C PRO A 31 -11.80 -7.05 16.30
N ARG A 32 -12.89 -6.60 15.72
CA ARG A 32 -12.88 -5.37 14.93
C ARG A 32 -12.22 -4.29 15.80
N ILE A 33 -11.25 -3.58 15.24
CA ILE A 33 -10.58 -2.47 15.95
C ILE A 33 -11.60 -1.35 16.10
N HIS A 34 -12.49 -1.47 17.08
CA HIS A 34 -13.58 -0.52 17.37
C HIS A 34 -13.17 0.64 18.28
N LYS A 35 -11.88 0.84 18.57
CA LYS A 35 -11.41 2.01 19.32
C LYS A 35 -10.23 2.64 18.61
N ALA A 36 -10.28 3.97 18.52
CA ALA A 36 -9.19 4.81 18.04
C ALA A 36 -7.93 4.65 18.92
N MET A 37 -7.24 3.52 18.77
CA MET A 37 -5.89 3.39 19.29
C MET A 37 -4.93 3.95 18.22
N PRO A 38 -3.91 4.71 18.63
CA PRO A 38 -2.85 5.10 17.69
C PRO A 38 -2.28 3.83 17.05
N LEU A 39 -2.06 3.88 15.74
CA LEU A 39 -1.41 2.78 15.04
C LEU A 39 -0.01 2.60 15.59
N LYS A 40 0.47 1.35 15.63
CA LYS A 40 1.80 1.04 16.14
C LYS A 40 2.86 1.42 15.11
N MET A 41 3.75 2.32 15.47
CA MET A 41 4.92 2.65 14.68
C MET A 41 5.95 1.53 14.80
N PRO A 42 6.45 0.96 13.69
CA PRO A 42 7.60 0.06 13.75
C PRO A 42 8.83 0.75 14.34
N ALA A 43 9.73 -0.03 14.92
CA ALA A 43 10.94 0.51 15.55
C ALA A 43 11.84 1.24 14.52
N ALA A 44 12.50 2.29 14.97
CA ALA A 44 13.55 2.92 14.21
C ALA A 44 14.73 1.96 14.00
N LEU A 45 15.28 1.97 12.80
CA LEU A 45 16.41 1.14 12.41
C LEU A 45 17.73 1.78 12.86
N LYS A 46 18.73 0.94 13.07
CA LYS A 46 20.12 1.33 13.34
C LYS A 46 21.08 0.59 12.41
N ALA A 47 22.31 1.05 12.35
CA ALA A 47 23.35 0.37 11.57
C ALA A 47 23.47 -1.10 11.99
N GLY A 48 23.62 -1.99 11.01
CA GLY A 48 23.65 -3.45 11.17
C GLY A 48 22.26 -4.12 11.17
N ASP A 49 21.16 -3.37 11.18
CA ASP A 49 19.82 -3.97 11.08
C ASP A 49 19.58 -4.57 9.70
N LYS A 50 18.95 -5.76 9.66
CA LYS A 50 18.63 -6.46 8.42
C LYS A 50 17.36 -5.91 7.78
N ILE A 51 17.42 -5.68 6.47
CA ILE A 51 16.29 -5.25 5.65
C ILE A 51 16.04 -6.31 4.56
N ALA A 52 14.85 -6.88 4.54
CA ALA A 52 14.44 -7.77 3.45
C ALA A 52 14.11 -6.96 2.18
N ILE A 53 14.57 -7.44 1.02
CA ILE A 53 14.12 -6.95 -0.29
C ILE A 53 13.30 -8.07 -0.91
N ILE A 54 12.01 -7.83 -1.18
CA ILE A 54 11.07 -8.80 -1.74
C ILE A 54 10.31 -8.21 -2.92
N SER A 55 9.72 -9.06 -3.75
CA SER A 55 8.87 -8.67 -4.89
C SER A 55 7.43 -9.17 -4.70
N PRO A 56 6.57 -8.44 -3.98
CA PRO A 56 5.21 -8.90 -3.71
C PRO A 56 4.26 -8.76 -4.91
N ALA A 57 4.65 -8.05 -5.94
CA ALA A 57 3.86 -7.70 -7.12
C ALA A 57 4.48 -8.20 -8.43
N SER A 58 4.78 -7.29 -9.35
CA SER A 58 5.45 -7.63 -10.61
C SER A 58 6.92 -8.00 -10.41
N THR A 59 7.45 -8.78 -11.36
CA THR A 59 8.90 -9.04 -11.42
C THR A 59 9.66 -7.73 -11.57
N PRO A 60 10.81 -7.55 -10.90
CA PRO A 60 11.59 -6.31 -11.00
C PRO A 60 12.11 -6.05 -12.42
N GLY A 61 12.19 -7.06 -13.29
CA GLY A 61 12.72 -6.90 -14.65
C GLY A 61 14.18 -6.44 -14.62
N ASP A 62 14.45 -5.30 -15.27
CA ASP A 62 15.80 -4.73 -15.33
C ASP A 62 16.18 -3.97 -14.05
N GLN A 63 15.23 -3.75 -13.13
CA GLN A 63 15.47 -3.13 -11.82
C GLN A 63 16.15 -4.15 -10.90
N ASN A 64 17.46 -4.26 -10.99
CA ASN A 64 18.22 -5.23 -10.23
C ASN A 64 18.15 -4.95 -8.71
N PRO A 65 17.59 -5.86 -7.87
CA PRO A 65 17.52 -5.70 -6.42
C PRO A 65 18.90 -5.50 -5.76
N GLU A 66 19.98 -5.95 -6.36
CA GLU A 66 21.34 -5.73 -5.84
C GLU A 66 21.75 -4.25 -5.87
N LYS A 67 21.25 -3.44 -6.81
CA LYS A 67 21.48 -2.00 -6.79
C LYS A 67 20.83 -1.35 -5.56
N ALA A 68 19.59 -1.74 -5.25
CA ALA A 68 18.92 -1.29 -4.02
C ALA A 68 19.66 -1.79 -2.77
N ALA A 69 20.12 -3.03 -2.77
CA ALA A 69 20.93 -3.58 -1.69
C ALA A 69 22.24 -2.79 -1.50
N ALA A 70 22.88 -2.35 -2.58
CA ALA A 70 24.07 -1.50 -2.49
C ALA A 70 23.77 -0.15 -1.81
N THR A 71 22.64 0.49 -2.13
CA THR A 71 22.18 1.72 -1.46
C THR A 71 21.94 1.48 0.04
N LEU A 72 21.26 0.39 0.40
CA LEU A 72 21.00 0.06 1.81
C LEU A 72 22.30 -0.24 2.58
N ARG A 73 23.27 -0.93 1.96
CA ARG A 73 24.60 -1.16 2.56
C ARG A 73 25.36 0.15 2.77
N ALA A 74 25.26 1.09 1.82
CA ALA A 74 25.88 2.41 1.98
C ALA A 74 25.31 3.21 3.15
N TRP A 75 24.05 2.96 3.53
CA TRP A 75 23.43 3.51 4.75
C TRP A 75 23.76 2.74 6.03
N GLY A 76 24.54 1.67 5.91
CA GLY A 76 24.97 0.84 7.06
C GLY A 76 24.02 -0.29 7.43
N PHE A 77 23.01 -0.62 6.61
CA PHE A 77 22.11 -1.75 6.83
C PHE A 77 22.61 -3.05 6.20
N GLU A 78 22.03 -4.18 6.61
CA GLU A 78 22.29 -5.51 6.05
C GLU A 78 21.10 -5.95 5.18
N PRO A 79 21.12 -5.72 3.85
CA PRO A 79 20.04 -6.16 2.98
C PRO A 79 20.10 -7.67 2.74
N VAL A 80 18.93 -8.31 2.80
CA VAL A 80 18.73 -9.73 2.49
C VAL A 80 17.67 -9.84 1.40
N ILE A 81 18.06 -10.41 0.25
CA ILE A 81 17.13 -10.57 -0.89
C ILE A 81 16.31 -11.84 -0.67
N GLY A 82 14.98 -11.73 -0.78
CA GLY A 82 14.06 -12.85 -0.67
C GLY A 82 14.28 -13.90 -1.76
N GLN A 83 13.99 -15.14 -1.45
CA GLN A 83 14.27 -16.29 -2.30
C GLN A 83 13.60 -16.19 -3.69
N HIS A 84 12.40 -15.63 -3.75
CA HIS A 84 11.61 -15.55 -4.97
C HIS A 84 11.60 -14.15 -5.62
N THR A 85 12.39 -13.21 -5.09
CA THR A 85 12.43 -11.81 -5.55
C THR A 85 12.66 -11.68 -7.07
N LEU A 86 13.44 -12.57 -7.67
CA LEU A 86 13.75 -12.59 -9.11
C LEU A 86 12.98 -13.66 -9.89
N THR A 87 12.11 -14.43 -9.22
CA THR A 87 11.29 -15.44 -9.91
C THR A 87 10.32 -14.74 -10.87
N LYS A 88 10.00 -15.41 -11.98
CA LYS A 88 9.06 -14.89 -12.98
C LYS A 88 7.95 -15.89 -13.26
N CYS A 89 6.71 -15.42 -13.08
CA CYS A 89 5.51 -16.14 -13.49
C CYS A 89 4.58 -15.14 -14.20
N HIS A 90 4.54 -15.17 -15.54
CA HIS A 90 3.88 -14.12 -16.35
C HIS A 90 4.47 -12.73 -16.07
N ALA A 91 3.65 -11.79 -15.61
CA ALA A 91 4.07 -10.44 -15.22
C ALA A 91 4.54 -10.35 -13.76
N TYR A 92 4.33 -11.40 -12.96
CA TYR A 92 4.57 -11.41 -11.51
C TYR A 92 5.95 -11.94 -11.16
N ALA A 93 6.41 -11.58 -9.96
CA ALA A 93 7.62 -12.14 -9.36
C ALA A 93 7.34 -13.52 -8.74
N GLY A 94 6.95 -14.47 -9.56
CA GLY A 94 6.54 -15.82 -9.12
C GLY A 94 5.02 -15.95 -8.89
N THR A 95 4.64 -17.14 -8.45
CA THR A 95 3.26 -17.48 -8.07
C THR A 95 2.81 -16.71 -6.82
N ILE A 96 1.50 -16.68 -6.54
CA ILE A 96 0.97 -16.10 -5.30
C ILE A 96 1.65 -16.75 -4.08
N ARG A 97 1.83 -18.07 -4.11
CA ARG A 97 2.47 -18.83 -3.02
C ARG A 97 3.91 -18.40 -2.78
N GLU A 98 4.71 -18.26 -3.83
CA GLU A 98 6.11 -17.84 -3.74
C GLU A 98 6.24 -16.42 -3.20
N ARG A 99 5.50 -15.47 -3.76
CA ARG A 99 5.49 -14.07 -3.30
C ARG A 99 5.00 -13.93 -1.85
N CYS A 100 3.96 -14.70 -1.49
CA CYS A 100 3.45 -14.73 -0.13
C CYS A 100 4.46 -15.37 0.84
N SER A 101 5.20 -16.42 0.42
CA SER A 101 6.22 -17.04 1.26
C SER A 101 7.36 -16.07 1.60
N ASP A 102 7.81 -15.25 0.64
CA ASP A 102 8.84 -14.24 0.89
C ASP A 102 8.34 -13.14 1.85
N LEU A 103 7.08 -12.69 1.66
CA LEU A 103 6.48 -11.71 2.57
C LEU A 103 6.32 -12.26 3.99
N LEU A 104 5.78 -13.47 4.14
CA LEU A 104 5.61 -14.11 5.45
C LEU A 104 6.95 -14.43 6.13
N TRP A 105 7.95 -14.86 5.36
CA TRP A 105 9.30 -14.99 5.88
C TRP A 105 9.79 -13.66 6.46
N ALA A 106 9.74 -12.59 5.65
CA ALA A 106 10.24 -11.28 6.08
C ALA A 106 9.46 -10.72 7.28
N LEU A 107 8.15 -10.98 7.39
CA LEU A 107 7.32 -10.56 8.53
C LEU A 107 7.65 -11.35 9.81
N ASN A 108 7.89 -12.66 9.70
CA ASN A 108 8.07 -13.55 10.85
C ASN A 108 9.52 -13.64 11.36
N ASP A 109 10.51 -13.41 10.51
CA ASP A 109 11.92 -13.44 10.92
C ASP A 109 12.23 -12.28 11.87
N PRO A 110 12.60 -12.54 13.14
CA PRO A 110 12.84 -11.49 14.13
C PRO A 110 14.08 -10.64 13.84
N ASP A 111 15.00 -11.12 13.00
CA ASP A 111 16.19 -10.39 12.61
C ASP A 111 15.89 -9.31 11.56
N ILE A 112 14.91 -9.52 10.72
CA ILE A 112 14.46 -8.53 9.73
C ILE A 112 13.75 -7.38 10.44
N LYS A 113 14.18 -6.13 10.19
CA LYS A 113 13.62 -4.91 10.82
C LYS A 113 12.75 -4.08 9.89
N ALA A 114 12.97 -4.18 8.58
CA ALA A 114 12.15 -3.55 7.55
C ALA A 114 12.07 -4.41 6.30
N ILE A 115 11.08 -4.15 5.47
CA ILE A 115 10.82 -4.82 4.21
C ILE A 115 10.76 -3.75 3.12
N VAL A 116 11.66 -3.80 2.16
CA VAL A 116 11.66 -2.95 0.98
C VAL A 116 11.11 -3.75 -0.21
N CYS A 117 10.04 -3.26 -0.82
CA CYS A 117 9.51 -3.86 -2.03
C CYS A 117 10.41 -3.52 -3.22
N SER A 118 10.75 -4.49 -4.05
CA SER A 118 11.64 -4.27 -5.20
C SER A 118 10.94 -3.43 -6.28
N ARG A 119 9.65 -3.70 -6.49
CA ARG A 119 8.81 -3.05 -7.50
C ARG A 119 7.34 -3.17 -7.14
N GLY A 120 6.53 -2.19 -7.61
CA GLY A 120 5.09 -2.28 -7.70
C GLY A 120 4.62 -3.00 -8.97
N GLY A 121 3.78 -2.38 -9.75
CA GLY A 121 3.20 -2.93 -10.97
C GLY A 121 1.82 -3.51 -10.72
N TYR A 122 1.68 -4.82 -10.54
CA TYR A 122 0.39 -5.45 -10.29
C TYR A 122 0.52 -6.76 -9.52
N GLY A 123 -0.43 -7.02 -8.62
CA GLY A 123 -0.61 -8.34 -8.00
C GLY A 123 -0.39 -8.43 -6.50
N SER A 124 -0.02 -7.35 -5.80
CA SER A 124 0.12 -7.36 -4.34
C SER A 124 -1.22 -7.60 -3.64
N ALA A 125 -2.34 -7.11 -4.19
CA ALA A 125 -3.68 -7.37 -3.68
C ALA A 125 -4.02 -8.88 -3.65
N MET A 126 -3.42 -9.70 -4.53
CA MET A 126 -3.61 -11.14 -4.53
C MET A 126 -3.01 -11.83 -3.30
N LEU A 127 -2.10 -11.17 -2.60
CA LEU A 127 -1.49 -11.70 -1.38
C LEU A 127 -2.37 -11.49 -0.15
N LEU A 128 -3.40 -10.67 -0.24
CA LEU A 128 -4.25 -10.31 0.90
C LEU A 128 -5.12 -11.48 1.39
N ASP A 129 -5.51 -12.41 0.50
CA ASP A 129 -6.38 -13.52 0.85
C ASP A 129 -5.75 -14.50 1.87
N PRO A 130 -4.48 -14.95 1.72
CA PRO A 130 -3.84 -15.81 2.71
C PRO A 130 -3.33 -15.08 3.96
N LEU A 131 -3.26 -13.75 3.98
CA LEU A 131 -2.73 -12.97 5.10
C LEU A 131 -3.78 -12.72 6.18
N THR A 132 -3.31 -12.51 7.40
CA THR A 132 -4.11 -12.17 8.57
C THR A 132 -3.58 -10.90 9.24
N HIS A 133 -4.40 -10.22 10.03
CA HIS A 133 -3.95 -9.07 10.83
C HIS A 133 -2.78 -9.44 11.77
N GLU A 134 -2.78 -10.67 12.28
CA GLU A 134 -1.72 -11.13 13.20
C GLU A 134 -0.35 -11.19 12.53
N ASP A 135 -0.28 -11.48 11.23
CA ASP A 135 0.98 -11.52 10.49
C ASP A 135 1.70 -10.16 10.54
N PHE A 136 0.94 -9.06 10.51
CA PHE A 136 1.49 -7.70 10.61
C PHE A 136 1.71 -7.25 12.07
N MET A 137 0.84 -7.67 13.00
CA MET A 137 0.86 -7.19 14.39
C MET A 137 1.91 -7.89 15.26
N ARG A 138 2.25 -9.15 14.97
CA ARG A 138 3.13 -9.97 15.81
C ARG A 138 4.54 -9.37 15.95
N ASN A 139 5.09 -8.89 14.86
CA ASN A 139 6.41 -8.28 14.80
C ASN A 139 6.36 -7.09 13.83
N PRO A 140 5.83 -5.94 14.28
CA PRO A 140 5.61 -4.77 13.40
C PRO A 140 6.90 -4.29 12.77
N LYS A 141 6.91 -4.20 11.45
CA LYS A 141 8.04 -3.77 10.63
C LYS A 141 7.58 -2.75 9.60
N TRP A 142 8.49 -1.90 9.17
CA TRP A 142 8.23 -1.05 8.02
C TRP A 142 8.07 -1.88 6.77
N ILE A 143 6.96 -1.71 6.04
CA ILE A 143 6.85 -2.10 4.64
C ILE A 143 7.00 -0.83 3.82
N VAL A 144 8.01 -0.80 2.96
CA VAL A 144 8.40 0.34 2.15
C VAL A 144 8.07 0.09 0.69
N GLY A 145 7.32 0.99 0.09
CA GLY A 145 6.97 0.94 -1.32
C GLY A 145 5.89 1.94 -1.66
N TYR A 146 5.44 1.97 -2.90
CA TYR A 146 4.35 2.80 -3.40
C TYR A 146 3.66 2.10 -4.59
N SER A 147 2.75 2.78 -5.27
CA SER A 147 2.03 2.16 -6.40
C SER A 147 1.20 0.95 -5.95
N ASP A 148 1.34 -0.20 -6.59
CA ASP A 148 0.62 -1.45 -6.24
C ASP A 148 0.83 -1.89 -4.79
N ILE A 149 1.92 -1.46 -4.12
CA ILE A 149 2.18 -1.75 -2.70
C ILE A 149 1.14 -1.10 -1.78
N THR A 150 0.37 -0.14 -2.26
CA THR A 150 -0.76 0.44 -1.54
C THR A 150 -1.72 -0.62 -0.99
N ALA A 151 -1.86 -1.78 -1.65
CA ALA A 151 -2.67 -2.88 -1.12
C ALA A 151 -2.11 -3.44 0.20
N LEU A 152 -0.77 -3.54 0.33
CA LEU A 152 -0.12 -3.94 1.57
C LEU A 152 -0.17 -2.83 2.63
N HIS A 153 -0.07 -1.56 2.22
CA HIS A 153 -0.24 -0.43 3.14
C HIS A 153 -1.64 -0.43 3.75
N SER A 154 -2.67 -0.66 2.94
CA SER A 154 -4.04 -0.80 3.45
C SER A 154 -4.16 -1.94 4.47
N ALA A 155 -3.54 -3.09 4.20
CA ALA A 155 -3.52 -4.23 5.13
C ALA A 155 -2.80 -3.90 6.45
N MET A 156 -1.68 -3.18 6.38
CA MET A 156 -0.94 -2.69 7.55
C MET A 156 -1.80 -1.77 8.42
N VAL A 157 -2.40 -0.75 7.79
CA VAL A 157 -3.28 0.22 8.47
C VAL A 157 -4.49 -0.46 9.10
N CYS A 158 -5.15 -1.37 8.38
CA CYS A 158 -6.26 -2.18 8.91
C CYS A 158 -5.82 -3.08 10.06
N SER A 159 -4.56 -3.48 10.10
CA SER A 159 -3.97 -4.27 11.18
C SER A 159 -3.45 -3.42 12.35
N GLY A 160 -3.60 -2.11 12.29
CA GLY A 160 -3.16 -1.22 13.37
C GLY A 160 -1.66 -0.95 13.38
N VAL A 161 -0.96 -1.11 12.27
CA VAL A 161 0.48 -0.88 12.12
C VAL A 161 0.73 0.18 11.06
N MET A 162 1.65 1.10 11.32
CA MET A 162 2.06 2.12 10.36
C MET A 162 2.88 1.51 9.23
N SER A 163 2.80 2.12 8.05
CA SER A 163 3.49 1.71 6.83
C SER A 163 4.14 2.91 6.15
N LEU A 164 4.93 2.69 5.10
CA LEU A 164 5.75 3.74 4.51
C LEU A 164 5.61 3.77 2.99
N HIS A 165 4.72 4.65 2.50
CA HIS A 165 4.64 4.98 1.08
C HIS A 165 5.87 5.81 0.72
N ALA A 166 6.81 5.23 -0.02
CA ALA A 166 8.09 5.85 -0.35
C ALA A 166 8.77 5.14 -1.53
N ASN A 167 9.89 5.68 -1.98
CA ASN A 167 10.74 5.02 -2.98
C ASN A 167 11.02 3.57 -2.59
N MET A 168 11.00 2.70 -3.58
CA MET A 168 11.25 1.27 -3.45
C MET A 168 12.44 0.83 -4.32
N GLY A 169 12.69 -0.47 -4.43
CA GLY A 169 13.92 -1.05 -4.96
C GLY A 169 14.47 -0.43 -6.23
N GLY A 170 13.62 -0.18 -7.24
CA GLY A 170 14.06 0.45 -8.49
C GLY A 170 14.65 1.84 -8.25
N ALA A 171 13.90 2.74 -7.61
CA ALA A 171 14.33 4.11 -7.34
C ALA A 171 15.54 4.15 -6.38
N LEU A 172 15.58 3.26 -5.36
CA LEU A 172 16.74 3.14 -4.48
C LEU A 172 18.01 2.77 -5.24
N GLY A 173 17.91 1.82 -6.18
CA GLY A 173 19.04 1.33 -6.93
C GLY A 173 19.52 2.30 -8.01
N ASP A 174 18.60 2.90 -8.75
CA ASP A 174 18.95 3.72 -9.92
C ASP A 174 19.36 5.14 -9.51
N ARG A 175 18.82 5.67 -8.42
CA ARG A 175 19.16 7.02 -7.90
C ARG A 175 20.30 7.02 -6.87
N GLY A 176 20.49 5.89 -6.20
CA GLY A 176 21.61 5.68 -5.28
C GLY A 176 21.44 6.29 -3.87
N PRO A 177 22.48 6.15 -3.03
CA PRO A 177 22.41 6.47 -1.60
C PRO A 177 22.38 7.95 -1.26
N GLU A 178 22.85 8.82 -2.17
CA GLU A 178 22.95 10.27 -1.94
C GLU A 178 21.77 11.04 -2.56
N ASP A 179 20.83 10.37 -3.19
CA ASP A 179 19.63 11.01 -3.73
C ASP A 179 18.81 11.64 -2.60
N PRO A 180 18.37 12.90 -2.73
CA PRO A 180 17.67 13.60 -1.66
C PRO A 180 16.40 12.90 -1.18
N ILE A 181 15.62 12.28 -2.08
CA ILE A 181 14.39 11.56 -1.72
C ILE A 181 14.72 10.25 -1.00
N ASN A 182 15.76 9.56 -1.47
CA ASN A 182 16.24 8.34 -0.81
C ASN A 182 16.81 8.66 0.58
N LEU A 183 17.48 9.80 0.75
CA LEU A 183 17.93 10.26 2.07
C LEU A 183 16.77 10.58 3.01
N MET A 184 15.68 11.17 2.52
CA MET A 184 14.45 11.35 3.32
C MET A 184 13.90 10.00 3.80
N LEU A 185 13.87 8.98 2.93
CA LEU A 185 13.47 7.63 3.31
C LEU A 185 14.38 7.03 4.38
N ARG A 186 15.69 7.13 4.22
CA ARG A 186 16.68 6.69 5.23
C ARG A 186 16.39 7.33 6.59
N ASP A 187 16.18 8.65 6.60
CA ASP A 187 15.99 9.40 7.84
C ASP A 187 14.70 8.97 8.56
N VAL A 188 13.62 8.69 7.81
CA VAL A 188 12.38 8.13 8.37
C VAL A 188 12.62 6.73 8.94
N LEU A 189 13.32 5.86 8.23
CA LEU A 189 13.65 4.51 8.71
C LEU A 189 14.48 4.57 10.01
N MET A 190 15.33 5.58 10.14
CA MET A 190 16.16 5.82 11.33
C MET A 190 15.42 6.61 12.43
N GLY A 191 14.12 6.88 12.27
CA GLY A 191 13.26 7.42 13.33
C GLY A 191 12.99 8.93 13.26
N THR A 192 13.40 9.61 12.20
CA THR A 192 13.04 11.02 11.98
C THR A 192 11.61 11.14 11.49
N LEU A 193 10.78 11.93 12.18
CA LEU A 193 9.46 12.28 11.69
C LEU A 193 9.57 13.48 10.75
N PRO A 194 9.18 13.35 9.47
CA PRO A 194 9.43 14.39 8.50
C PRO A 194 8.49 15.59 8.65
N SER A 195 8.98 16.75 8.23
CA SER A 195 8.18 17.95 8.01
C SER A 195 8.51 18.49 6.63
N TYR A 196 7.50 18.55 5.77
CA TYR A 196 7.63 18.99 4.39
C TYR A 196 7.03 20.38 4.23
N THR A 197 7.70 21.23 3.46
CA THR A 197 7.15 22.51 3.00
C THR A 197 7.20 22.52 1.49
N VAL A 198 6.04 22.73 0.85
CA VAL A 198 5.91 22.76 -0.60
C VAL A 198 5.28 24.07 -1.07
N PRO A 199 5.53 24.51 -2.31
CA PRO A 199 4.92 25.70 -2.87
C PRO A 199 3.39 25.65 -2.84
N ALA A 200 2.75 26.81 -2.82
CA ALA A 200 1.32 26.90 -2.99
C ALA A 200 0.91 26.56 -4.43
N HIS A 201 -0.19 25.83 -4.56
CA HIS A 201 -0.86 25.58 -5.85
C HIS A 201 -2.10 26.49 -5.98
N PRO A 202 -2.43 27.04 -7.16
CA PRO A 202 -3.57 27.95 -7.33
C PRO A 202 -4.92 27.37 -6.90
N LEU A 203 -5.11 26.06 -7.03
CA LEU A 203 -6.34 25.36 -6.66
C LEU A 203 -6.40 25.00 -5.17
N ASN A 204 -5.34 25.24 -4.39
CA ASN A 204 -5.34 24.90 -2.97
C ASN A 204 -6.52 25.52 -2.23
N LYS A 205 -7.17 24.73 -1.39
CA LYS A 205 -8.17 25.21 -0.44
C LYS A 205 -7.52 25.37 0.92
N MET A 206 -7.45 26.62 1.38
CA MET A 206 -6.76 27.00 2.62
C MET A 206 -7.44 26.40 3.86
N GLY A 207 -6.65 26.16 4.88
CA GLY A 207 -7.08 25.68 6.19
C GLY A 207 -6.03 24.77 6.82
N THR A 208 -6.33 24.35 8.06
CA THR A 208 -5.46 23.44 8.82
C THR A 208 -6.24 22.20 9.21
N ALA A 209 -5.65 21.04 9.05
CA ALA A 209 -6.20 19.75 9.48
C ALA A 209 -5.19 18.97 10.29
N LYS A 210 -5.69 18.23 11.28
CA LYS A 210 -4.90 17.24 12.06
C LYS A 210 -5.56 15.88 11.94
N GLY A 211 -4.75 14.83 11.81
CA GLY A 211 -5.27 13.48 11.72
C GLY A 211 -4.21 12.47 11.29
N ILE A 212 -4.60 11.22 11.23
CA ILE A 212 -3.74 10.17 10.67
C ILE A 212 -3.72 10.29 9.15
N VAL A 213 -2.52 10.18 8.58
CA VAL A 213 -2.34 10.16 7.13
C VAL A 213 -2.57 8.74 6.62
N ILE A 214 -3.48 8.56 5.68
CA ILE A 214 -3.69 7.29 4.96
C ILE A 214 -3.95 7.57 3.48
N GLY A 215 -3.59 6.64 2.62
CA GLY A 215 -3.83 6.84 1.19
C GLY A 215 -2.99 5.97 0.27
N GLY A 216 -2.37 6.59 -0.74
CA GLY A 216 -1.50 5.96 -1.73
C GLY A 216 -2.04 6.01 -3.14
N ASN A 217 -1.78 4.99 -3.94
CA ASN A 217 -2.26 4.90 -5.32
C ASN A 217 -3.78 4.70 -5.36
N MET A 218 -4.47 5.64 -6.02
CA MET A 218 -5.93 5.75 -5.98
C MET A 218 -6.63 4.55 -6.61
N SER A 219 -6.14 4.08 -7.76
CA SER A 219 -6.72 2.92 -8.43
C SER A 219 -6.55 1.64 -7.60
N VAL A 220 -5.43 1.47 -6.91
CA VAL A 220 -5.17 0.30 -6.08
C VAL A 220 -6.09 0.26 -4.86
N PHE A 221 -6.15 1.32 -4.05
CA PHE A 221 -7.00 1.28 -2.87
C PHE A 221 -8.49 1.29 -3.21
N THR A 222 -8.88 1.89 -4.35
CA THR A 222 -10.27 1.84 -4.82
C THR A 222 -10.66 0.43 -5.26
N ASN A 223 -9.74 -0.31 -5.89
CA ASN A 223 -9.98 -1.68 -6.34
C ASN A 223 -10.11 -2.69 -5.18
N ILE A 224 -9.45 -2.47 -4.05
CA ILE A 224 -9.65 -3.27 -2.84
C ILE A 224 -10.79 -2.73 -1.95
N GLY A 225 -11.37 -1.61 -2.34
CA GLY A 225 -12.49 -0.96 -1.66
C GLY A 225 -13.72 -1.87 -1.57
N GLY A 226 -14.27 -1.99 -0.37
CA GLY A 226 -15.34 -2.95 -0.05
C GLY A 226 -14.82 -4.33 0.39
N SER A 227 -13.52 -4.56 0.40
CA SER A 227 -12.94 -5.72 1.06
C SER A 227 -13.29 -5.69 2.54
N LYS A 228 -13.78 -6.80 3.06
CA LYS A 228 -14.26 -6.90 4.46
C LYS A 228 -13.19 -6.60 5.50
N GLU A 229 -11.92 -6.94 5.20
CA GLU A 229 -10.82 -6.90 6.16
C GLU A 229 -9.76 -5.85 5.81
N TRP A 230 -9.65 -5.47 4.52
CA TRP A 230 -8.51 -4.72 4.00
C TRP A 230 -8.84 -3.34 3.39
N ASP A 231 -10.12 -2.92 3.43
CA ASP A 231 -10.53 -1.58 3.01
C ASP A 231 -10.32 -0.56 4.15
N PHE A 232 -9.17 0.10 4.17
CA PHE A 232 -8.87 1.11 5.19
C PHE A 232 -9.75 2.35 5.10
N LEU A 233 -10.47 2.56 3.98
CA LEU A 233 -11.48 3.59 3.79
C LEU A 233 -12.92 3.08 4.03
N ASP A 234 -13.09 1.84 4.53
CA ASP A 234 -14.41 1.39 4.97
C ASP A 234 -14.93 2.29 6.08
N ARG A 235 -16.24 2.52 6.06
CA ARG A 235 -16.89 3.42 7.03
C ARG A 235 -16.59 3.05 8.48
N ASP A 236 -16.53 1.77 8.80
CA ASP A 236 -16.24 1.30 10.16
C ASP A 236 -14.76 1.57 10.54
N ASN A 237 -13.87 1.62 9.55
CA ASN A 237 -12.45 1.89 9.76
C ASN A 237 -12.16 3.39 9.93
N ILE A 238 -12.90 4.28 9.25
CA ILE A 238 -12.67 5.73 9.30
C ILE A 238 -13.56 6.45 10.34
N LYS A 239 -14.66 5.85 10.75
CA LYS A 239 -15.60 6.48 11.69
C LYS A 239 -14.94 6.83 13.02
N GLY A 240 -15.07 8.09 13.41
CA GLY A 240 -14.55 8.61 14.68
C GLY A 240 -13.03 8.81 14.71
N LYS A 241 -12.37 8.72 13.55
CA LYS A 241 -10.96 9.07 13.37
C LYS A 241 -10.86 10.38 12.59
N ASP A 242 -9.91 11.22 12.97
CA ASP A 242 -9.50 12.36 12.14
C ASP A 242 -8.50 11.87 11.11
N ILE A 243 -8.83 12.03 9.83
CA ILE A 243 -8.08 11.47 8.71
C ILE A 243 -7.64 12.59 7.77
N ILE A 244 -6.38 12.55 7.36
CA ILE A 244 -5.85 13.26 6.22
C ILE A 244 -5.66 12.22 5.11
N LEU A 245 -6.49 12.30 4.08
CA LEU A 245 -6.43 11.38 2.94
C LEU A 245 -5.44 11.91 1.90
N PHE A 246 -4.48 11.09 1.48
CA PHE A 246 -3.65 11.42 0.32
C PHE A 246 -3.85 10.42 -0.81
N PHE A 247 -3.70 10.86 -2.06
CA PHE A 247 -3.75 9.97 -3.21
C PHE A 247 -3.03 10.55 -4.42
N GLU A 248 -2.49 9.66 -5.20
CA GLU A 248 -1.83 9.89 -6.49
C GLU A 248 -2.20 8.75 -7.44
N ASP A 249 -1.90 8.90 -8.73
CA ASP A 249 -2.01 7.77 -9.68
C ASP A 249 -1.13 7.97 -10.92
N VAL A 250 -0.98 6.90 -11.70
CA VAL A 250 -0.21 6.91 -12.95
C VAL A 250 -0.98 6.22 -14.06
N SER A 251 -0.92 6.79 -15.27
CA SER A 251 -1.51 6.22 -16.51
C SER A 251 -3.03 6.00 -16.47
N GLU A 252 -3.73 6.53 -15.47
CA GLU A 252 -5.19 6.46 -15.40
C GLU A 252 -5.85 7.57 -16.22
N SER A 253 -6.94 7.25 -16.93
CA SER A 253 -7.69 8.25 -17.65
C SER A 253 -8.49 9.16 -16.71
N MET A 254 -8.68 10.43 -17.09
CA MET A 254 -9.46 11.39 -16.29
C MET A 254 -10.87 10.90 -15.96
N PRO A 255 -11.66 10.33 -16.87
CA PRO A 255 -12.96 9.74 -16.53
C PRO A 255 -12.88 8.61 -15.52
N ARG A 256 -11.80 7.80 -15.54
CA ARG A 256 -11.60 6.73 -14.57
C ARG A 256 -11.29 7.30 -13.20
N VAL A 257 -10.39 8.28 -13.10
CA VAL A 257 -10.08 8.99 -11.86
C VAL A 257 -11.34 9.66 -11.29
N ASN A 258 -12.13 10.35 -12.13
CA ASN A 258 -13.40 10.92 -11.69
C ASN A 258 -14.37 9.86 -11.16
N SER A 259 -14.46 8.70 -11.82
CA SER A 259 -15.32 7.60 -11.35
C SER A 259 -14.89 7.09 -9.96
N MET A 260 -13.59 6.95 -9.71
CA MET A 260 -13.05 6.57 -8.40
C MET A 260 -13.33 7.65 -7.34
N LEU A 261 -13.19 8.92 -7.69
CA LEU A 261 -13.54 10.03 -6.82
C LEU A 261 -15.04 10.03 -6.45
N GLN A 262 -15.92 9.78 -7.44
CA GLN A 262 -17.36 9.66 -7.19
C GLN A 262 -17.70 8.43 -6.34
N GLN A 263 -16.96 7.32 -6.49
CA GLN A 263 -17.10 6.15 -5.62
C GLN A 263 -16.78 6.50 -4.17
N MET A 264 -15.67 7.18 -3.89
CA MET A 264 -15.33 7.64 -2.54
C MET A 264 -16.40 8.59 -1.98
N ARG A 265 -16.89 9.52 -2.80
CA ARG A 265 -17.97 10.43 -2.41
C ARG A 265 -19.25 9.68 -2.03
N LEU A 266 -19.69 8.74 -2.87
CA LEU A 266 -20.91 7.96 -2.64
C LEU A 266 -20.80 7.02 -1.44
N LYS A 267 -19.59 6.52 -1.14
CA LYS A 267 -19.29 5.77 0.09
C LYS A 267 -19.29 6.66 1.34
N GLY A 268 -19.34 7.98 1.19
CA GLY A 268 -19.27 8.95 2.30
C GLY A 268 -17.85 9.13 2.87
N VAL A 269 -16.81 8.67 2.18
CA VAL A 269 -15.43 8.84 2.64
C VAL A 269 -15.08 10.32 2.78
N LEU A 270 -15.42 11.12 1.75
CA LEU A 270 -15.10 12.54 1.72
C LEU A 270 -15.80 13.36 2.81
N ASP A 271 -16.90 12.86 3.39
CA ASP A 271 -17.61 13.50 4.50
C ASP A 271 -16.92 13.27 5.86
N HIS A 272 -16.00 12.31 5.94
CA HIS A 272 -15.33 11.91 7.18
C HIS A 272 -13.87 12.38 7.28
N VAL A 273 -13.24 12.74 6.15
CA VAL A 273 -11.86 13.22 6.15
C VAL A 273 -11.76 14.68 6.63
N LYS A 274 -10.64 15.05 7.24
CA LYS A 274 -10.35 16.38 7.77
C LYS A 274 -9.49 17.23 6.85
N GLY A 275 -8.77 16.60 5.94
CA GLY A 275 -7.94 17.24 4.94
C GLY A 275 -7.62 16.27 3.81
N ILE A 276 -7.28 16.83 2.66
CA ILE A 276 -6.93 16.04 1.46
C ILE A 276 -5.61 16.55 0.90
N ILE A 277 -4.74 15.60 0.54
CA ILE A 277 -3.50 15.81 -0.18
C ILE A 277 -3.62 15.12 -1.52
N VAL A 278 -3.75 15.88 -2.58
CA VAL A 278 -3.68 15.40 -3.95
C VAL A 278 -2.21 15.40 -4.38
N GLY A 279 -1.66 14.23 -4.56
CA GLY A 279 -0.35 14.02 -5.16
C GLY A 279 -0.39 14.27 -6.67
N ARG A 280 0.71 13.97 -7.36
CA ARG A 280 0.74 14.12 -8.81
C ARG A 280 0.12 12.92 -9.50
N PHE A 281 -0.77 13.21 -10.43
CA PHE A 281 -1.23 12.26 -11.42
C PHE A 281 -0.32 12.37 -12.65
N THR A 282 0.31 11.27 -13.02
CA THR A 282 1.30 11.27 -14.10
C THR A 282 0.82 10.42 -15.27
N ASP A 283 1.37 10.69 -16.46
CA ASP A 283 1.15 9.88 -17.66
C ASP A 283 -0.33 9.72 -18.08
N TYR A 284 -1.17 10.70 -17.71
CA TYR A 284 -2.55 10.77 -18.17
C TYR A 284 -2.68 11.63 -19.42
N LYS A 285 -3.80 11.45 -20.14
CA LYS A 285 -4.15 12.27 -21.31
C LYS A 285 -5.34 13.17 -20.99
N PRO A 286 -5.33 14.43 -21.47
CA PRO A 286 -6.51 15.29 -21.41
C PRO A 286 -7.73 14.60 -22.02
N SER A 287 -8.93 14.90 -21.52
CA SER A 287 -10.20 14.47 -22.06
C SER A 287 -10.88 15.61 -22.81
N ASN A 288 -12.06 15.33 -23.40
CA ASN A 288 -12.86 16.38 -24.05
C ASN A 288 -13.45 17.39 -23.04
N ASP A 289 -13.64 16.95 -21.78
CA ASP A 289 -14.30 17.74 -20.73
C ASP A 289 -13.29 18.51 -19.86
N TRP A 290 -12.09 17.93 -19.66
CA TRP A 290 -11.05 18.50 -18.81
C TRP A 290 -9.67 18.43 -19.46
N THR A 291 -8.89 19.48 -19.32
CA THR A 291 -7.50 19.55 -19.79
C THR A 291 -6.48 19.25 -18.71
N ASP A 292 -6.84 19.48 -17.43
CA ASP A 292 -5.99 19.29 -16.27
C ASP A 292 -6.67 18.42 -15.21
N MET A 293 -5.91 17.49 -14.65
CA MET A 293 -6.40 16.52 -13.66
C MET A 293 -6.78 17.22 -12.34
N ASN A 294 -5.98 18.18 -11.89
CA ASN A 294 -6.24 18.89 -10.65
C ASN A 294 -7.49 19.77 -10.75
N GLU A 295 -7.75 20.39 -11.93
CA GLU A 295 -8.98 21.12 -12.18
C GLU A 295 -10.21 20.22 -12.08
N MET A 296 -10.18 19.04 -12.72
CA MET A 296 -11.26 18.04 -12.62
C MET A 296 -11.51 17.61 -11.17
N LEU A 297 -10.46 17.31 -10.42
CA LEU A 297 -10.57 16.91 -9.01
C LEU A 297 -11.14 18.05 -8.16
N ALA A 298 -10.72 19.29 -8.41
CA ALA A 298 -11.14 20.45 -7.66
C ALA A 298 -12.64 20.75 -7.78
N GLU A 299 -13.27 20.43 -8.92
CA GLU A 299 -14.73 20.54 -9.09
C GLU A 299 -15.54 19.79 -8.02
N THR A 300 -14.99 18.69 -7.51
CA THR A 300 -15.61 17.89 -6.45
C THR A 300 -15.03 18.23 -5.09
N LEU A 301 -13.70 18.23 -4.94
CA LEU A 301 -13.05 18.33 -3.64
C LEU A 301 -13.23 19.70 -2.98
N ASN A 302 -13.22 20.78 -3.75
CA ASN A 302 -13.34 22.14 -3.21
C ASN A 302 -14.76 22.47 -2.71
N LYS A 303 -15.74 21.58 -2.92
CA LYS A 303 -17.06 21.70 -2.31
C LYS A 303 -17.07 21.34 -0.81
N TYR A 304 -16.12 20.56 -0.35
CA TYR A 304 -15.99 20.19 1.06
C TYR A 304 -15.30 21.31 1.85
N ASN A 305 -15.75 21.56 3.08
CA ASN A 305 -15.18 22.61 3.92
C ASN A 305 -13.97 22.10 4.73
N ILE A 306 -12.95 21.62 4.01
CA ILE A 306 -11.69 21.09 4.54
C ILE A 306 -10.53 21.63 3.71
N PRO A 307 -9.29 21.69 4.25
CA PRO A 307 -8.11 22.04 3.45
C PRO A 307 -7.83 20.97 2.41
N VAL A 308 -7.47 21.42 1.20
CA VAL A 308 -7.03 20.56 0.10
C VAL A 308 -5.72 21.11 -0.46
N CYS A 309 -4.70 20.26 -0.49
CA CYS A 309 -3.42 20.55 -1.14
C CYS A 309 -3.37 19.82 -2.48
N TYR A 310 -2.97 20.51 -3.55
CA TYR A 310 -2.75 19.91 -4.87
C TYR A 310 -1.26 19.90 -5.21
N ASP A 311 -0.90 18.97 -6.08
CA ASP A 311 0.47 18.82 -6.61
C ASP A 311 1.52 18.53 -5.52
N PHE A 312 1.12 17.84 -4.46
CA PHE A 312 2.05 17.42 -3.42
C PHE A 312 3.02 16.37 -3.98
N PRO A 313 4.32 16.41 -3.58
CA PRO A 313 5.32 15.46 -4.10
C PRO A 313 5.15 14.05 -3.50
N ALA A 314 4.04 13.41 -3.82
CA ALA A 314 3.77 11.98 -3.69
C ALA A 314 3.30 11.51 -5.07
N SER A 315 4.13 10.77 -5.81
CA SER A 315 3.85 10.48 -7.21
C SER A 315 4.75 9.39 -7.81
N HIS A 316 4.46 9.05 -9.07
CA HIS A 316 5.34 8.22 -9.90
C HIS A 316 6.40 9.04 -10.66
N GLU A 317 6.37 10.36 -10.56
CA GLU A 317 7.36 11.22 -11.19
C GLU A 317 8.71 11.12 -10.46
N GLU A 318 9.75 11.01 -11.25
CA GLU A 318 11.11 10.89 -10.71
C GLU A 318 11.50 12.13 -9.89
N GLY A 319 12.00 11.90 -8.66
CA GLY A 319 12.38 12.99 -7.74
C GLY A 319 11.20 13.63 -7.00
N TRP A 320 9.99 13.10 -7.14
CA TRP A 320 8.76 13.66 -6.57
C TRP A 320 7.97 12.66 -5.74
N ASN A 321 8.63 11.79 -4.98
CA ASN A 321 7.96 10.80 -4.13
C ASN A 321 8.45 10.91 -2.68
N TYR A 322 8.01 11.95 -1.98
CA TYR A 322 8.35 12.17 -0.56
C TYR A 322 7.75 11.05 0.30
N PRO A 323 8.49 10.53 1.27
CA PRO A 323 7.98 9.49 2.15
C PRO A 323 6.75 9.93 2.94
N MET A 324 5.64 9.19 2.80
CA MET A 324 4.40 9.40 3.54
C MET A 324 4.24 8.27 4.56
N ILE A 325 4.17 8.61 5.84
CA ILE A 325 4.01 7.61 6.92
C ILE A 325 2.52 7.35 7.11
N GLU A 326 2.03 6.27 6.52
CA GLU A 326 0.63 5.87 6.63
C GLU A 326 0.30 5.39 8.04
N GLY A 327 -0.80 5.90 8.57
CA GLY A 327 -1.22 5.63 9.95
C GLY A 327 -0.61 6.56 11.01
N CYS A 328 0.34 7.43 10.63
CA CYS A 328 0.95 8.40 11.53
C CYS A 328 0.11 9.67 11.66
N GLN A 329 0.14 10.28 12.84
CA GLN A 329 -0.48 11.60 13.06
C GLN A 329 0.29 12.68 12.31
N ALA A 330 -0.43 13.58 11.67
CA ALA A 330 0.17 14.74 11.02
C ALA A 330 -0.73 15.98 11.11
N GLU A 331 -0.11 17.13 10.88
CA GLU A 331 -0.76 18.41 10.67
C GLU A 331 -0.53 18.86 9.23
N LEU A 332 -1.59 19.05 8.48
CA LEU A 332 -1.61 19.67 7.17
C LEU A 332 -2.03 21.14 7.33
N ASP A 333 -1.18 22.06 6.94
CA ASP A 333 -1.43 23.51 7.00
C ASP A 333 -1.29 24.12 5.60
N VAL A 334 -2.42 24.47 5.00
CA VAL A 334 -2.53 25.01 3.64
C VAL A 334 -2.71 26.53 3.72
N LYS A 335 -1.69 27.27 3.31
CA LYS A 335 -1.63 28.75 3.35
C LYS A 335 -1.39 29.34 1.95
N PRO A 336 -1.63 30.66 1.76
CA PRO A 336 -1.36 31.32 0.49
C PRO A 336 0.11 31.27 0.06
N GLN A 337 1.05 31.15 1.03
CA GLN A 337 2.49 31.16 0.79
C GLN A 337 3.06 29.77 0.52
N GLY A 338 2.30 28.71 0.83
CA GLY A 338 2.77 27.32 0.70
C GLY A 338 2.00 26.38 1.60
N VAL A 339 2.36 25.11 1.53
CA VAL A 339 1.74 24.04 2.32
C VAL A 339 2.79 23.40 3.20
N THR A 340 2.45 23.15 4.46
CA THR A 340 3.28 22.37 5.36
C THR A 340 2.54 21.11 5.75
N LEU A 341 3.22 19.96 5.63
CA LEU A 341 2.78 18.67 6.19
C LEU A 341 3.81 18.23 7.23
N ARG A 342 3.41 18.14 8.49
CA ARG A 342 4.29 17.77 9.60
C ARG A 342 3.75 16.54 10.31
N PHE A 343 4.54 15.46 10.33
CA PHE A 343 4.28 14.26 11.12
C PHE A 343 4.74 14.44 12.58
N TYR A 344 4.04 13.80 13.55
CA TYR A 344 4.37 13.88 14.98
C TYR A 344 3.87 12.66 15.79
#